data_8357f78a92db208e71531835a0d36d46
#
_entry.id   8357f78a92db208e71531835a0d36d46
#
_cell.length_a   1.000
_cell.length_b   1.000
_cell.length_c   1.000
_cell.angle_alpha   90.00
_cell.angle_beta   90.00
_cell.angle_gamma   90.00
#
_symmetry.space_group_name_H-M   'P 1'
#
loop_
_entity.id
_entity.type
_entity.pdbx_description
1 polymer ?
#
loop_
_entity_poly.entity_id
_entity_poly.type
_entity_poly.pdbx_seq_one_letter_code
_entity_poly.pdbx_strand_id
1 'polypeptide(L)'
;QEPRGRAAGAHGRPCNIARPHIYVRECPRDIVLDTEVYSNNRGIASKATNRGAVALFAAAGKRAGKKDLGLIAMSYKNVYVGRIALGANDAQALKALQEAEAHNGPSLIICYCPCINHGFDLNSQLQHQKMAVDSGYWTLLRYNPALAAEGKAPLILDSKKPTIPVAEYIYTENRYKQLTRSNPEVAKK
;
A
#
# COMPACT_ATOMS: atom_id res chain seq x y z
N GLN A 1 10.34 50.11 -26.22
CA GLN A 1 9.44 49.61 -25.19
C GLN A 1 9.61 48.09 -25.11
N GLU A 2 10.36 47.61 -24.13
CA GLU A 2 10.52 46.16 -23.82
C GLU A 2 9.26 45.64 -23.15
N PRO A 3 8.76 44.44 -23.47
CA PRO A 3 7.72 43.79 -22.70
C PRO A 3 8.34 43.04 -21.50
N ARG A 4 7.80 43.39 -20.34
CA ARG A 4 8.15 42.87 -19.02
C ARG A 4 8.13 41.34 -18.97
N GLY A 5 9.18 40.78 -18.33
CA GLY A 5 9.40 39.37 -18.12
C GLY A 5 8.24 38.65 -17.43
N ARG A 6 7.84 37.52 -17.99
CA ARG A 6 7.01 36.54 -17.34
C ARG A 6 7.87 35.78 -16.33
N ALA A 7 7.39 35.74 -15.10
CA ALA A 7 7.95 34.89 -14.06
C ALA A 7 8.09 33.45 -14.57
N ALA A 8 9.28 32.90 -14.42
CA ALA A 8 9.56 31.51 -14.71
C ALA A 8 8.76 30.63 -13.74
N GLY A 9 7.64 30.09 -14.19
CA GLY A 9 6.94 29.02 -13.49
C GLY A 9 7.86 27.82 -13.34
N ALA A 10 7.83 27.21 -12.17
CA ALA A 10 8.56 25.99 -11.86
C ALA A 10 8.27 24.94 -12.94
N HIS A 11 9.18 24.79 -13.89
CA HIS A 11 9.10 23.76 -14.91
C HIS A 11 9.35 22.43 -14.22
N GLY A 12 8.28 21.66 -14.00
CA GLY A 12 8.38 20.25 -13.65
C GLY A 12 9.32 19.56 -14.65
N ARG A 13 10.32 18.88 -14.14
CA ARG A 13 11.29 18.17 -14.99
C ARG A 13 10.56 17.02 -15.70
N PRO A 14 10.84 16.74 -16.98
CA PRO A 14 10.17 15.68 -17.70
C PRO A 14 10.45 14.32 -17.07
N CYS A 15 9.39 13.59 -16.79
CA CYS A 15 9.48 12.23 -16.32
C CYS A 15 9.83 11.29 -17.47
N ASN A 16 11.06 10.78 -17.48
CA ASN A 16 11.49 9.79 -18.47
C ASN A 16 10.91 8.41 -18.16
N ILE A 17 9.62 8.22 -18.41
CA ILE A 17 9.03 6.89 -18.48
C ILE A 17 9.28 6.36 -19.89
N ALA A 18 10.13 5.36 -20.00
CA ALA A 18 10.36 4.64 -21.25
C ALA A 18 9.12 3.83 -21.65
N ARG A 19 8.10 4.53 -22.16
CA ARG A 19 7.01 3.95 -22.97
C ARG A 19 7.12 4.53 -24.36
N PRO A 20 7.15 3.73 -25.42
CA PRO A 20 7.50 4.19 -26.77
C PRO A 20 6.54 5.19 -27.40
N HIS A 21 5.37 5.49 -26.81
CA HIS A 21 4.36 6.32 -27.48
C HIS A 21 3.51 7.24 -26.61
N ILE A 22 3.84 7.47 -25.32
CA ILE A 22 3.08 8.44 -24.51
C ILE A 22 4.04 9.40 -23.83
N TYR A 23 4.11 10.64 -24.30
CA TYR A 23 4.70 11.76 -23.59
C TYR A 23 3.78 12.13 -22.41
N VAL A 24 4.05 11.63 -21.23
CA VAL A 24 3.42 12.13 -20.01
C VAL A 24 4.21 13.38 -19.59
N ARG A 25 3.61 14.54 -19.71
CA ARG A 25 4.23 15.83 -19.33
C ARG A 25 4.50 15.94 -17.82
N GLU A 26 3.81 15.14 -17.02
CA GLU A 26 3.94 15.11 -15.56
C GLU A 26 4.11 13.67 -15.09
N CYS A 27 4.97 13.45 -14.08
CA CYS A 27 5.12 12.15 -13.48
C CYS A 27 3.89 11.86 -12.60
N PRO A 28 3.17 10.75 -12.82
CA PRO A 28 2.01 10.40 -12.00
C PRO A 28 2.44 10.16 -10.54
N ARG A 29 1.69 10.75 -9.62
CA ARG A 29 1.79 10.52 -8.18
C ARG A 29 0.48 9.91 -7.72
N ASP A 30 0.48 8.60 -7.54
CA ASP A 30 -0.71 7.85 -7.20
C ASP A 30 -0.73 7.48 -5.72
N ILE A 31 -1.88 7.70 -5.07
CA ILE A 31 -2.15 7.22 -3.72
C ILE A 31 -3.24 6.16 -3.82
N VAL A 32 -2.91 4.94 -3.42
CA VAL A 32 -3.83 3.80 -3.38
C VAL A 32 -4.29 3.56 -1.95
N LEU A 33 -5.59 3.68 -1.71
CA LEU A 33 -6.21 3.24 -0.47
C LEU A 33 -6.49 1.74 -0.58
N ASP A 34 -5.63 0.91 0.02
CA ASP A 34 -5.77 -0.53 -0.03
C ASP A 34 -6.77 -1.01 1.01
N THR A 35 -8.01 -1.12 0.59
CA THR A 35 -9.13 -1.63 1.38
C THR A 35 -9.25 -3.16 1.32
N GLU A 36 -8.38 -3.83 0.56
CA GLU A 36 -8.30 -5.28 0.39
C GLU A 36 -9.56 -5.96 -0.16
N VAL A 37 -10.62 -5.21 -0.39
CA VAL A 37 -11.89 -5.65 -1.01
C VAL A 37 -12.48 -4.54 -1.86
N TYR A 38 -13.46 -4.82 -2.70
CA TYR A 38 -14.29 -3.78 -3.33
C TYR A 38 -15.28 -3.23 -2.30
N SER A 39 -14.87 -2.22 -1.53
CA SER A 39 -15.64 -1.64 -0.42
C SER A 39 -17.04 -1.20 -0.83
N ASN A 40 -17.16 -0.42 -1.91
CA ASN A 40 -18.44 0.11 -2.40
C ASN A 40 -19.38 -0.98 -2.93
N ASN A 41 -18.87 -2.17 -3.21
CA ASN A 41 -19.63 -3.30 -3.73
C ASN A 41 -19.85 -4.38 -2.66
N ARG A 42 -20.18 -3.99 -1.44
CA ARG A 42 -20.47 -4.88 -0.31
C ARG A 42 -19.32 -5.84 0.05
N GLY A 43 -18.08 -5.47 -0.22
CA GLY A 43 -16.93 -6.30 0.13
C GLY A 43 -16.71 -7.50 -0.79
N ILE A 44 -16.87 -7.32 -2.10
CA ILE A 44 -16.50 -8.34 -3.10
C ILE A 44 -14.99 -8.59 -3.03
N ALA A 45 -14.61 -9.87 -3.13
CA ALA A 45 -13.21 -10.26 -3.19
C ALA A 45 -12.53 -9.66 -4.43
N SER A 46 -11.37 -9.05 -4.23
CA SER A 46 -10.51 -8.50 -5.28
C SER A 46 -9.19 -9.27 -5.36
N LYS A 47 -8.31 -8.89 -6.28
CA LYS A 47 -6.93 -9.40 -6.30
C LYS A 47 -6.11 -8.92 -5.09
N ALA A 48 -6.51 -7.80 -4.47
CA ALA A 48 -5.89 -7.28 -3.26
C ALA A 48 -6.38 -7.95 -1.97
N THR A 49 -7.43 -8.78 -2.03
CA THR A 49 -7.92 -9.55 -0.87
C THR A 49 -6.91 -10.61 -0.48
N ASN A 50 -6.60 -10.71 0.81
CA ASN A 50 -5.64 -11.68 1.33
C ASN A 50 -6.18 -13.11 1.30
N ARG A 51 -5.24 -14.07 1.28
CA ARG A 51 -5.57 -15.50 1.39
C ARG A 51 -6.30 -15.77 2.71
N GLY A 52 -7.32 -16.64 2.66
CA GLY A 52 -8.10 -17.01 3.82
C GLY A 52 -9.22 -16.03 4.20
N ALA A 53 -9.20 -14.79 3.68
CA ALA A 53 -10.28 -13.84 3.96
C ALA A 53 -11.58 -14.26 3.30
N VAL A 54 -12.67 -14.30 4.07
CA VAL A 54 -14.03 -14.48 3.57
C VAL A 54 -14.54 -13.14 3.03
N ALA A 55 -15.09 -13.17 1.83
CA ALA A 55 -15.67 -12.01 1.14
C ALA A 55 -16.75 -12.48 0.17
N LEU A 56 -17.52 -11.56 -0.41
CA LEU A 56 -18.43 -11.91 -1.50
C LEU A 56 -17.62 -12.52 -2.67
N PHE A 57 -18.13 -13.62 -3.23
CA PHE A 57 -17.46 -14.50 -4.20
C PHE A 57 -16.22 -15.25 -3.67
N ALA A 58 -15.99 -15.22 -2.35
CA ALA A 58 -14.97 -16.01 -1.67
C ALA A 58 -15.48 -16.52 -0.31
N ALA A 59 -16.69 -17.12 -0.28
CA ALA A 59 -17.34 -17.60 0.94
C ALA A 59 -16.56 -18.70 1.68
N ALA A 60 -15.79 -19.51 0.95
CA ALA A 60 -14.90 -20.53 1.52
C ALA A 60 -13.47 -20.03 1.81
N GLY A 61 -13.30 -18.70 1.92
CA GLY A 61 -11.99 -18.05 2.01
C GLY A 61 -11.30 -17.94 0.66
N LYS A 62 -10.66 -16.80 0.42
CA LYS A 62 -9.90 -16.60 -0.83
C LYS A 62 -8.70 -17.55 -0.87
N ARG A 63 -8.60 -18.34 -1.94
CA ARG A 63 -7.53 -19.34 -2.12
C ARG A 63 -6.22 -18.75 -2.61
N ALA A 64 -6.29 -17.75 -3.50
CA ALA A 64 -5.12 -17.08 -4.06
C ALA A 64 -4.54 -16.05 -3.10
N GLY A 65 -3.21 -15.87 -3.13
CA GLY A 65 -2.54 -14.80 -2.40
C GLY A 65 -2.95 -13.41 -2.88
N LYS A 66 -2.61 -12.40 -2.06
CA LYS A 66 -2.78 -10.99 -2.41
C LYS A 66 -1.83 -10.63 -3.56
N LYS A 67 -2.35 -9.91 -4.56
CA LYS A 67 -1.52 -9.24 -5.55
C LYS A 67 -0.72 -8.14 -4.87
N ASP A 68 0.60 -8.22 -4.92
CA ASP A 68 1.48 -7.17 -4.38
C ASP A 68 1.72 -6.09 -5.45
N LEU A 69 0.95 -5.01 -5.35
CA LEU A 69 1.07 -3.87 -6.26
C LEU A 69 2.42 -3.16 -6.09
N GLY A 70 2.94 -3.11 -4.86
CA GLY A 70 4.23 -2.50 -4.57
C GLY A 70 5.37 -3.21 -5.26
N LEU A 71 5.45 -4.53 -5.16
CA LEU A 71 6.47 -5.33 -5.87
C LEU A 71 6.39 -5.16 -7.38
N ILE A 72 5.17 -5.12 -7.95
CA ILE A 72 4.98 -4.87 -9.38
C ILE A 72 5.53 -3.50 -9.77
N ALA A 73 5.23 -2.45 -8.99
CA ALA A 73 5.75 -1.11 -9.26
C ALA A 73 7.29 -1.03 -9.12
N MET A 74 7.86 -1.67 -8.08
CA MET A 74 9.31 -1.72 -7.88
C MET A 74 10.04 -2.40 -9.03
N SER A 75 9.41 -3.36 -9.72
CA SER A 75 10.03 -4.07 -10.86
C SER A 75 10.37 -3.15 -12.05
N TYR A 76 9.72 -1.99 -12.14
CA TYR A 76 10.05 -0.96 -13.15
C TYR A 76 11.34 -0.20 -12.83
N LYS A 77 11.85 -0.27 -11.60
CA LYS A 77 13.11 0.32 -11.13
C LYS A 77 13.19 1.87 -11.16
N ASN A 78 12.20 2.55 -11.68
CA ASN A 78 12.11 4.01 -11.75
C ASN A 78 10.91 4.59 -10.99
N VAL A 79 10.10 3.74 -10.36
CA VAL A 79 8.93 4.14 -9.57
C VAL A 79 9.31 4.22 -8.10
N TYR A 80 9.08 5.37 -7.46
CA TYR A 80 9.12 5.44 -6.01
C TYR A 80 7.92 4.69 -5.43
N VAL A 81 8.13 3.86 -4.41
CA VAL A 81 7.04 3.12 -3.76
C VAL A 81 7.11 3.30 -2.25
N GLY A 82 6.01 3.75 -1.65
CA GLY A 82 5.82 3.79 -0.21
C GLY A 82 4.65 2.91 0.23
N ARG A 83 4.85 2.07 1.26
CA ARG A 83 3.75 1.40 1.98
C ARG A 83 3.65 2.01 3.36
N ILE A 84 2.47 2.55 3.67
CA ILE A 84 2.22 3.31 4.88
C ILE A 84 0.97 2.82 5.61
N ALA A 85 0.91 3.11 6.90
CA ALA A 85 -0.28 2.96 7.75
C ALA A 85 -0.26 4.10 8.78
N LEU A 86 -1.15 5.07 8.62
CA LEU A 86 -1.17 6.30 9.43
C LEU A 86 -1.30 6.01 10.93
N GLY A 87 -2.18 5.08 11.31
CA GLY A 87 -2.38 4.70 12.71
C GLY A 87 -1.20 3.94 13.34
N ALA A 88 -0.26 3.46 12.52
CA ALA A 88 0.92 2.74 13.03
C ALA A 88 2.14 3.66 13.20
N ASN A 89 2.38 4.54 12.21
CA ASN A 89 3.52 5.45 12.22
C ASN A 89 3.27 6.62 11.26
N ASP A 90 2.81 7.73 11.80
CA ASP A 90 2.53 8.97 11.08
C ASP A 90 3.79 9.65 10.55
N ALA A 91 4.89 9.61 11.31
CA ALA A 91 6.17 10.16 10.88
C ALA A 91 6.75 9.43 9.66
N GLN A 92 6.61 8.08 9.62
CA GLN A 92 7.00 7.29 8.45
C GLN A 92 6.11 7.61 7.25
N ALA A 93 4.81 7.76 7.46
CA ALA A 93 3.87 8.12 6.40
C ALA A 93 4.19 9.50 5.83
N LEU A 94 4.43 10.50 6.67
CA LEU A 94 4.83 11.84 6.24
C LEU A 94 6.13 11.80 5.43
N LYS A 95 7.13 11.07 5.92
CA LYS A 95 8.41 10.93 5.23
C LYS A 95 8.24 10.27 3.85
N ALA A 96 7.44 9.22 3.76
CA ALA A 96 7.16 8.55 2.49
C ALA A 96 6.48 9.49 1.48
N LEU A 97 5.54 10.32 1.94
CA LEU A 97 4.87 11.32 1.10
C LEU A 97 5.83 12.41 0.63
N GLN A 98 6.70 12.92 1.50
CA GLN A 98 7.71 13.93 1.16
C GLN A 98 8.73 13.38 0.15
N GLU A 99 9.20 12.15 0.32
CA GLU A 99 10.11 11.52 -0.62
C GLU A 99 9.43 11.24 -1.97
N ALA A 100 8.15 10.84 -1.97
CA ALA A 100 7.36 10.65 -3.19
C ALA A 100 7.18 11.96 -3.97
N GLU A 101 6.97 13.08 -3.26
CA GLU A 101 6.85 14.42 -3.87
C GLU A 101 8.18 14.90 -4.45
N ALA A 102 9.28 14.65 -3.75
CA ALA A 102 10.61 15.02 -4.18
C ALA A 102 11.16 14.15 -5.32
N HIS A 103 10.57 12.96 -5.55
CA HIS A 103 11.06 12.02 -6.56
C HIS A 103 10.84 12.55 -7.98
N ASN A 104 11.91 12.53 -8.78
CA ASN A 104 11.85 12.94 -10.20
C ASN A 104 11.45 11.74 -11.08
N GLY A 105 10.25 11.20 -10.84
CA GLY A 105 9.69 10.05 -11.52
C GLY A 105 8.29 9.73 -11.02
N PRO A 106 7.66 8.66 -11.51
CA PRO A 106 6.37 8.23 -11.01
C PRO A 106 6.50 7.74 -9.55
N SER A 107 5.48 8.02 -8.77
CA SER A 107 5.43 7.66 -7.36
C SER A 107 4.12 6.95 -7.03
N LEU A 108 4.20 5.88 -6.22
CA LEU A 108 3.08 5.09 -5.75
C LEU A 108 3.12 4.98 -4.23
N ILE A 109 2.12 5.52 -3.57
CA ILE A 109 1.92 5.35 -2.13
C ILE A 109 0.75 4.39 -1.90
N ILE A 110 0.99 3.32 -1.17
CA ILE A 110 -0.02 2.31 -0.81
C ILE A 110 -0.33 2.46 0.68
N CYS A 111 -1.54 2.97 0.95
CA CYS A 111 -2.02 3.20 2.31
C CYS A 111 -2.86 2.02 2.78
N TYR A 112 -2.55 1.43 3.93
CA TYR A 112 -3.47 0.48 4.55
C TYR A 112 -4.75 1.20 4.98
N CYS A 113 -5.88 0.78 4.44
CA CYS A 113 -7.18 1.39 4.70
C CYS A 113 -8.19 0.29 5.09
N PRO A 114 -8.23 -0.14 6.37
CA PRO A 114 -9.15 -1.19 6.79
C PRO A 114 -10.61 -0.75 6.58
N CYS A 115 -11.43 -1.68 6.09
CA CYS A 115 -12.80 -1.45 5.66
C CYS A 115 -13.79 -2.06 6.66
N ILE A 116 -14.99 -1.48 6.77
CA ILE A 116 -16.10 -2.01 7.57
C ILE A 116 -16.43 -3.47 7.21
N ASN A 117 -16.23 -3.87 5.96
CA ASN A 117 -16.46 -5.24 5.50
C ASN A 117 -15.46 -6.27 6.08
N HIS A 118 -14.37 -5.81 6.72
CA HIS A 118 -13.48 -6.70 7.48
C HIS A 118 -14.15 -7.20 8.76
N GLY A 119 -15.14 -6.45 9.27
CA GLY A 119 -15.92 -6.80 10.45
C GLY A 119 -15.16 -6.62 11.76
N PHE A 120 -14.63 -5.45 11.99
CA PHE A 120 -14.04 -4.97 13.24
C PHE A 120 -14.66 -3.62 13.63
N ASP A 121 -14.40 -3.14 14.84
CA ASP A 121 -14.90 -1.83 15.29
C ASP A 121 -14.10 -0.69 14.66
N LEU A 122 -14.77 0.11 13.81
CA LEU A 122 -14.13 1.25 13.11
C LEU A 122 -13.67 2.37 14.06
N ASN A 123 -14.20 2.46 15.28
CA ASN A 123 -13.72 3.43 16.27
C ASN A 123 -12.27 3.13 16.68
N SER A 124 -11.84 1.86 16.56
CA SER A 124 -10.48 1.42 16.83
C SER A 124 -9.57 1.39 15.59
N GLN A 125 -9.95 2.04 14.49
CA GLN A 125 -9.26 1.95 13.20
C GLN A 125 -7.76 2.23 13.27
N LEU A 126 -7.34 3.25 14.02
CA LEU A 126 -5.91 3.59 14.14
C LEU A 126 -5.13 2.51 14.91
N GLN A 127 -5.73 1.99 16.00
CA GLN A 127 -5.14 0.88 16.75
C GLN A 127 -5.08 -0.40 15.91
N HIS A 128 -6.11 -0.65 15.11
CA HIS A 128 -6.18 -1.77 14.20
C HIS A 128 -5.06 -1.71 13.15
N GLN A 129 -4.79 -0.54 12.57
CA GLN A 129 -3.65 -0.32 11.67
C GLN A 129 -2.31 -0.58 12.38
N LYS A 130 -2.18 -0.13 13.64
CA LYS A 130 -0.98 -0.39 14.44
C LYS A 130 -0.78 -1.88 14.67
N MET A 131 -1.82 -2.62 15.06
CA MET A 131 -1.76 -4.08 15.24
C MET A 131 -1.38 -4.81 13.95
N ALA A 132 -1.89 -4.35 12.78
CA ALA A 132 -1.50 -4.91 11.49
C ALA A 132 0.00 -4.79 11.23
N VAL A 133 0.61 -3.67 11.61
CA VAL A 133 2.05 -3.46 11.46
C VAL A 133 2.84 -4.24 12.52
N ASP A 134 2.42 -4.20 13.78
CA ASP A 134 3.09 -4.87 14.90
C ASP A 134 3.08 -6.41 14.74
N SER A 135 2.07 -6.96 14.05
CA SER A 135 1.98 -8.40 13.73
C SER A 135 2.75 -8.81 12.47
N GLY A 136 3.27 -7.84 11.71
CA GLY A 136 3.89 -8.10 10.41
C GLY A 136 2.90 -8.38 9.26
N TYR A 137 1.58 -8.30 9.53
CA TYR A 137 0.56 -8.42 8.49
C TYR A 137 0.68 -7.32 7.43
N TRP A 138 0.96 -6.09 7.86
CA TRP A 138 1.22 -4.96 7.00
C TRP A 138 2.64 -4.41 7.25
N THR A 139 3.50 -4.51 6.25
CA THR A 139 4.89 -4.07 6.34
C THR A 139 5.03 -2.63 5.86
N LEU A 140 5.57 -1.75 6.68
CA LEU A 140 5.95 -0.40 6.27
C LEU A 140 7.30 -0.45 5.54
N LEU A 141 7.36 0.14 4.36
CA LEU A 141 8.57 0.21 3.57
C LEU A 141 8.57 1.43 2.65
N ARG A 142 9.76 1.80 2.20
CA ARG A 142 9.99 2.77 1.13
C ARG A 142 11.00 2.20 0.14
N TYR A 143 10.69 2.37 -1.13
CA TYR A 143 11.62 2.04 -2.22
C TYR A 143 11.91 3.33 -2.98
N ASN A 144 13.14 3.80 -2.87
CA ASN A 144 13.60 5.00 -3.55
C ASN A 144 14.64 4.65 -4.61
N PRO A 145 14.26 4.65 -5.90
CA PRO A 145 15.16 4.27 -6.98
C PRO A 145 16.37 5.21 -7.12
N ALA A 146 16.29 6.45 -6.65
CA ALA A 146 17.42 7.38 -6.69
C ALA A 146 18.62 6.90 -5.85
N LEU A 147 18.38 6.16 -4.78
CA LEU A 147 19.44 5.61 -3.92
C LEU A 147 20.31 4.58 -4.67
N ALA A 148 19.73 3.86 -5.63
CA ALA A 148 20.50 2.91 -6.45
C ALA A 148 21.57 3.61 -7.29
N ALA A 149 21.28 4.82 -7.78
CA ALA A 149 22.26 5.65 -8.50
C ALA A 149 23.41 6.12 -7.61
N GLU A 150 23.18 6.19 -6.29
CA GLU A 150 24.18 6.53 -5.28
C GLU A 150 24.94 5.29 -4.75
N GLY A 151 24.69 4.10 -5.29
CA GLY A 151 25.27 2.85 -4.81
C GLY A 151 24.68 2.35 -3.48
N LYS A 152 23.55 2.89 -3.05
CA LYS A 152 22.85 2.49 -1.82
C LYS A 152 21.69 1.54 -2.12
N ALA A 153 21.28 0.76 -1.12
CA ALA A 153 20.10 -0.09 -1.25
C ALA A 153 18.84 0.77 -1.44
N PRO A 154 18.08 0.58 -2.53
CA PRO A 154 16.89 1.37 -2.81
C PRO A 154 15.70 1.01 -1.90
N LEU A 155 15.65 -0.22 -1.37
CA LEU A 155 14.60 -0.69 -0.48
C LEU A 155 14.98 -0.43 0.99
N ILE A 156 14.11 0.28 1.68
CA ILE A 156 14.22 0.62 3.10
C ILE A 156 13.03 -0.03 3.81
N LEU A 157 13.31 -0.96 4.71
CA LEU A 157 12.31 -1.57 5.57
C LEU A 157 12.13 -0.68 6.81
N ASP A 158 10.97 -0.04 6.93
CA ASP A 158 10.66 0.84 8.07
C ASP A 158 9.98 0.08 9.23
N SER A 159 9.37 -1.08 8.96
CA SER A 159 8.82 -1.94 10.00
C SER A 159 9.92 -2.58 10.84
N LYS A 160 9.68 -2.65 12.14
CA LYS A 160 10.47 -3.46 13.08
C LYS A 160 10.08 -4.94 12.96
N LYS A 161 10.81 -5.80 13.66
CA LYS A 161 10.38 -7.20 13.83
C LYS A 161 9.01 -7.26 14.47
N PRO A 162 8.11 -8.18 14.06
CA PRO A 162 6.82 -8.37 14.67
C PRO A 162 6.93 -8.58 16.18
N THR A 163 6.05 -7.92 16.93
CA THR A 163 5.99 -8.00 18.40
C THR A 163 4.81 -8.81 18.89
N ILE A 164 3.81 -9.03 18.03
CA ILE A 164 2.63 -9.85 18.30
C ILE A 164 2.46 -10.89 17.20
N PRO A 165 1.85 -12.07 17.49
CA PRO A 165 1.53 -13.06 16.48
C PRO A 165 0.52 -12.54 15.46
N VAL A 166 0.67 -12.92 14.17
CA VAL A 166 -0.31 -12.58 13.12
C VAL A 166 -1.72 -13.05 13.48
N ALA A 167 -1.85 -14.20 14.14
CA ALA A 167 -3.13 -14.73 14.57
C ALA A 167 -3.89 -13.78 15.52
N GLU A 168 -3.19 -13.06 16.38
CA GLU A 168 -3.79 -12.08 17.29
C GLU A 168 -4.44 -10.95 16.51
N TYR A 169 -3.80 -10.48 15.42
CA TYR A 169 -4.36 -9.46 14.57
C TYR A 169 -5.51 -9.99 13.69
N ILE A 170 -5.31 -11.08 12.92
CA ILE A 170 -6.31 -11.52 11.94
C ILE A 170 -7.62 -11.95 12.59
N TYR A 171 -7.57 -12.50 13.79
CA TYR A 171 -8.78 -12.90 14.52
C TYR A 171 -9.48 -11.73 15.24
N THR A 172 -9.04 -10.49 15.11
CA THR A 172 -9.88 -9.34 15.42
C THR A 172 -10.96 -9.12 14.36
N GLU A 173 -10.72 -9.57 13.12
CA GLU A 173 -11.59 -9.38 11.97
C GLU A 173 -12.55 -10.56 11.73
N ASN A 174 -13.84 -10.27 11.51
CA ASN A 174 -14.85 -11.29 11.26
C ASN A 174 -14.60 -12.08 9.98
N ARG A 175 -13.99 -11.48 8.96
CA ARG A 175 -13.69 -12.16 7.70
C ARG A 175 -12.77 -13.38 7.86
N TYR A 176 -11.93 -13.43 8.90
CA TYR A 176 -11.11 -14.60 9.22
C TYR A 176 -11.81 -15.52 10.24
N LYS A 177 -12.51 -14.94 11.24
CA LYS A 177 -13.30 -15.74 12.19
C LYS A 177 -14.37 -16.59 11.50
N GLN A 178 -14.97 -16.08 10.43
CA GLN A 178 -15.95 -16.83 9.65
C GLN A 178 -15.34 -18.08 9.02
N LEU A 179 -14.11 -18.01 8.50
CA LEU A 179 -13.45 -19.16 7.91
C LEU A 179 -13.21 -20.27 8.94
N THR A 180 -12.78 -19.93 10.18
CA THR A 180 -12.56 -20.93 11.22
C THR A 180 -13.84 -21.67 11.60
N ARG A 181 -15.01 -21.03 11.45
CA ARG A 181 -16.32 -21.64 11.74
C ARG A 181 -16.86 -22.43 10.54
N SER A 182 -16.75 -21.89 9.34
CA SER A 182 -17.32 -22.49 8.13
C SER A 182 -16.45 -23.58 7.52
N ASN A 183 -15.12 -23.45 7.63
CA ASN A 183 -14.16 -24.41 7.06
C ASN A 183 -12.86 -24.47 7.87
N PRO A 184 -12.87 -25.14 9.06
CA PRO A 184 -11.73 -25.17 9.97
C PRO A 184 -10.46 -25.76 9.35
N GLU A 185 -10.60 -26.75 8.45
CA GLU A 185 -9.47 -27.40 7.80
C GLU A 185 -8.74 -26.47 6.81
N VAL A 186 -9.48 -25.57 6.17
CA VAL A 186 -8.88 -24.56 5.29
C VAL A 186 -8.26 -23.43 6.11
N ALA A 187 -8.85 -23.10 7.26
CA ALA A 187 -8.34 -22.06 8.15
C ALA A 187 -6.99 -22.44 8.84
N LYS A 188 -6.68 -23.74 8.95
CA LYS A 188 -5.42 -24.25 9.52
C LYS A 188 -4.25 -24.23 8.52
N LYS A 189 -4.51 -24.07 7.23
CA LYS A 189 -3.52 -24.01 6.12
C LYS A 189 -3.08 -22.58 5.83
#